data_a3748267c4933310930d2b23f8dc30e2
#
_entry.id   a3748267c4933310930d2b23f8dc30e2
#
_cell.length_a   1.000
_cell.length_b   1.000
_cell.length_c   1.000
_cell.angle_alpha   90.00
_cell.angle_beta   90.00
_cell.angle_gamma   90.00
#
_symmetry.space_group_name_H-M   'P 1'
#
loop_
_entity.id
_entity.type
_entity.pdbx_description
1 polymer ?
#
loop_
_entity_poly.entity_id
_entity_poly.type
_entity_poly.pdbx_seq_one_letter_code
_entity_poly.pdbx_strand_id
1 'polypeptide(L)'
;MKHNTERQEGMERFKNRLKNVLRLLWQQKFRIVAGMAALCILLGTFNHLRSSDQASGDISFNYSEASLGLSPNKTRFNSYEIISAEILEQGIKRAGLQGWVTAAQLQGCLSLSPVDTGNANGDDDYISTTYAISLNARKLDLKNRKAMDLLKSVCAAYRAYFLENYCDNQEILKARLEITKESEPYL
;
A
#
# COMPACT_ATOMS: atom_id res chain seq x y z
N MET A 1 -52.30 -41.79 18.53
CA MET A 1 -51.11 -42.10 19.37
C MET A 1 -49.87 -42.52 18.59
N LYS A 2 -49.91 -42.92 17.32
CA LYS A 2 -48.75 -43.37 16.53
C LYS A 2 -47.77 -42.23 16.12
N HIS A 3 -48.23 -41.00 15.97
CA HIS A 3 -47.44 -39.90 15.45
C HIS A 3 -46.36 -39.34 16.41
N ASN A 4 -46.52 -39.55 17.73
CA ASN A 4 -45.55 -39.10 18.72
C ASN A 4 -44.38 -40.06 18.88
N THR A 5 -44.57 -41.35 18.58
CA THR A 5 -43.49 -42.36 18.68
C THR A 5 -42.48 -42.23 17.58
N GLU A 6 -42.91 -41.94 16.34
CA GLU A 6 -42.00 -41.74 15.19
C GLU A 6 -41.12 -40.47 15.33
N ARG A 7 -41.66 -39.42 15.95
CA ARG A 7 -40.88 -38.19 16.24
C ARG A 7 -39.81 -38.43 17.31
N GLN A 8 -40.10 -39.23 18.30
CA GLN A 8 -39.16 -39.57 19.37
C GLN A 8 -38.04 -40.49 18.84
N GLU A 9 -38.34 -41.45 18.01
CA GLU A 9 -37.31 -42.31 17.39
C GLU A 9 -36.41 -41.55 16.44
N GLY A 10 -36.91 -40.58 15.69
CA GLY A 10 -36.12 -39.71 14.83
C GLY A 10 -35.12 -38.84 15.62
N MET A 11 -35.58 -38.33 16.77
CA MET A 11 -34.73 -37.47 17.64
C MET A 11 -33.67 -38.30 18.37
N GLU A 12 -33.96 -39.52 18.75
CA GLU A 12 -32.99 -40.45 19.34
C GLU A 12 -31.89 -40.86 18.34
N ARG A 13 -32.29 -41.16 17.10
CA ARG A 13 -31.33 -41.46 16.01
C ARG A 13 -30.46 -40.27 15.69
N PHE A 14 -31.00 -39.07 15.71
CA PHE A 14 -30.21 -37.83 15.52
C PHE A 14 -29.22 -37.59 16.66
N LYS A 15 -29.67 -37.74 17.94
CA LYS A 15 -28.80 -37.65 19.10
C LYS A 15 -27.63 -38.64 19.07
N ASN A 16 -27.93 -39.89 18.67
CA ASN A 16 -26.90 -40.93 18.59
C ASN A 16 -25.88 -40.67 17.47
N ARG A 17 -26.34 -40.16 16.30
CA ARG A 17 -25.42 -39.70 15.23
C ARG A 17 -24.57 -38.54 15.69
N LEU A 18 -25.15 -37.54 16.35
CA LEU A 18 -24.43 -36.40 16.89
C LEU A 18 -23.36 -36.81 17.93
N LYS A 19 -23.70 -37.72 18.84
CA LYS A 19 -22.75 -38.28 19.82
C LYS A 19 -21.57 -38.99 19.14
N ASN A 20 -21.84 -39.77 18.10
CA ASN A 20 -20.77 -40.46 17.35
C ASN A 20 -19.87 -39.50 16.61
N VAL A 21 -20.41 -38.46 15.99
CA VAL A 21 -19.60 -37.39 15.33
C VAL A 21 -18.78 -36.61 16.36
N LEU A 22 -19.37 -36.26 17.50
CA LEU A 22 -18.62 -35.58 18.57
C LEU A 22 -17.48 -36.44 19.13
N ARG A 23 -17.73 -37.76 19.28
CA ARG A 23 -16.70 -38.70 19.76
C ARG A 23 -15.54 -38.85 18.77
N LEU A 24 -15.84 -38.91 17.46
CA LEU A 24 -14.84 -38.92 16.40
C LEU A 24 -14.05 -37.63 16.34
N LEU A 25 -14.69 -36.47 16.46
CA LEU A 25 -14.07 -35.18 16.55
C LEU A 25 -13.12 -35.06 17.79
N TRP A 26 -13.56 -35.63 18.92
CA TRP A 26 -12.77 -35.62 20.15
C TRP A 26 -11.53 -36.52 20.06
N GLN A 27 -11.64 -37.66 19.40
CA GLN A 27 -10.50 -38.56 19.16
C GLN A 27 -9.48 -37.95 18.17
N GLN A 28 -9.94 -37.11 17.24
CA GLN A 28 -9.08 -36.48 16.23
C GLN A 28 -8.71 -35.01 16.56
N LYS A 29 -9.07 -34.52 17.75
CA LYS A 29 -8.83 -33.13 18.17
C LYS A 29 -7.40 -32.65 17.94
N PHE A 30 -6.41 -33.48 18.24
CA PHE A 30 -5.00 -33.11 18.03
C PHE A 30 -4.63 -33.00 16.54
N ARG A 31 -5.20 -33.84 15.67
CA ARG A 31 -4.98 -33.78 14.21
C ARG A 31 -5.64 -32.55 13.60
N ILE A 32 -6.85 -32.20 14.07
CA ILE A 32 -7.58 -31.01 13.62
C ILE A 32 -6.84 -29.74 14.06
N VAL A 33 -6.43 -29.67 15.31
CA VAL A 33 -5.66 -28.52 15.84
C VAL A 33 -4.31 -28.38 15.15
N ALA A 34 -3.60 -29.49 14.93
CA ALA A 34 -2.33 -29.46 14.18
C ALA A 34 -2.53 -29.02 12.72
N GLY A 35 -3.58 -29.48 12.06
CA GLY A 35 -3.95 -29.06 10.70
C GLY A 35 -4.29 -27.57 10.60
N MET A 36 -5.07 -27.05 11.56
CA MET A 36 -5.38 -25.62 11.64
C MET A 36 -4.13 -24.77 11.92
N ALA A 37 -3.28 -25.22 12.85
CA ALA A 37 -2.02 -24.53 13.14
C ALA A 37 -1.10 -24.48 11.91
N ALA A 38 -0.95 -25.59 11.19
CA ALA A 38 -0.19 -25.65 9.95
C ALA A 38 -0.76 -24.71 8.87
N LEU A 39 -2.09 -24.66 8.72
CA LEU A 39 -2.75 -23.75 7.80
C LEU A 39 -2.53 -22.27 8.17
N CYS A 40 -2.62 -21.93 9.45
CA CYS A 40 -2.34 -20.57 9.94
C CYS A 40 -0.89 -20.16 9.70
N ILE A 41 0.08 -21.07 9.91
CA ILE A 41 1.49 -20.82 9.63
C ILE A 41 1.70 -20.62 8.12
N LEU A 42 1.11 -21.46 7.27
CA LEU A 42 1.21 -21.32 5.81
C LEU A 42 0.59 -20.00 5.32
N LEU A 43 -0.58 -19.62 5.81
CA LEU A 43 -1.23 -18.37 5.45
C LEU A 43 -0.45 -17.17 5.99
N GLY A 44 0.08 -17.25 7.20
CA GLY A 44 0.90 -16.21 7.81
C GLY A 44 2.21 -15.98 7.04
N THR A 45 2.92 -17.06 6.69
CA THR A 45 4.15 -16.97 5.88
C THR A 45 3.87 -16.47 4.48
N PHE A 46 2.76 -16.92 3.85
CA PHE A 46 2.36 -16.44 2.52
C PHE A 46 2.03 -14.94 2.51
N ASN A 47 1.29 -14.46 3.50
CA ASN A 47 1.01 -13.03 3.64
C ASN A 47 2.28 -12.23 3.95
N HIS A 48 3.14 -12.72 4.81
CA HIS A 48 4.41 -12.05 5.11
C HIS A 48 5.32 -11.94 3.88
N LEU A 49 5.43 -13.01 3.09
CA LEU A 49 6.18 -12.99 1.82
C LEU A 49 5.57 -12.05 0.78
N ARG A 50 4.25 -11.85 0.81
CA ARG A 50 3.55 -11.00 -0.15
C ARG A 50 3.59 -9.51 0.20
N SER A 51 3.57 -9.16 1.49
CA SER A 51 3.55 -7.77 1.96
C SER A 51 4.92 -7.10 2.00
N SER A 52 6.00 -7.87 1.94
CA SER A 52 7.37 -7.35 2.13
C SER A 52 8.01 -6.71 0.89
N ASP A 53 7.34 -6.74 -0.28
CA ASP A 53 7.95 -6.34 -1.55
C ASP A 53 7.41 -5.00 -2.11
N GLN A 54 6.76 -4.19 -1.29
CA GLN A 54 6.29 -2.86 -1.66
C GLN A 54 6.93 -1.79 -0.77
N ALA A 55 7.51 -0.78 -1.42
CA ALA A 55 7.87 0.45 -0.75
C ALA A 55 6.78 1.49 -1.02
N SER A 56 6.24 2.13 0.01
CA SER A 56 5.20 3.14 -0.10
C SER A 56 5.51 4.36 0.76
N GLY A 57 4.89 5.49 0.41
CA GLY A 57 4.96 6.74 1.15
C GLY A 57 3.95 7.74 0.59
N ASP A 58 3.77 8.85 1.28
CA ASP A 58 2.88 9.91 0.88
C ASP A 58 3.67 11.18 0.50
N ILE A 59 3.15 11.90 -0.49
CA ILE A 59 3.66 13.19 -0.91
C ILE A 59 2.57 14.20 -0.67
N SER A 60 2.85 15.22 0.15
CA SER A 60 1.88 16.26 0.48
C SER A 60 2.37 17.62 0.04
N PHE A 61 1.49 18.37 -0.63
CA PHE A 61 1.68 19.75 -1.03
C PHE A 61 1.01 20.67 0.01
N ASN A 62 1.80 21.16 0.95
CA ASN A 62 1.27 21.86 2.12
C ASN A 62 1.42 23.39 2.03
N TYR A 63 0.69 23.98 1.08
CA TYR A 63 0.57 25.43 0.90
C TYR A 63 -0.84 25.80 0.42
N SER A 64 -1.23 27.07 0.55
CA SER A 64 -2.64 27.51 0.44
C SER A 64 -3.29 27.25 -0.92
N GLU A 65 -2.55 27.40 -2.01
CA GLU A 65 -3.08 27.27 -3.38
C GLU A 65 -2.94 25.87 -3.95
N ALA A 66 -2.39 24.91 -3.18
CA ALA A 66 -2.17 23.54 -3.65
C ALA A 66 -3.47 22.85 -4.08
N SER A 67 -4.56 23.06 -3.36
CA SER A 67 -5.88 22.50 -3.67
C SER A 67 -6.50 23.03 -4.96
N LEU A 68 -6.02 24.18 -5.45
CA LEU A 68 -6.41 24.76 -6.73
C LEU A 68 -5.48 24.31 -7.89
N GLY A 69 -4.50 23.45 -7.62
CA GLY A 69 -3.49 23.03 -8.59
C GLY A 69 -2.51 24.13 -8.97
N LEU A 70 -2.40 25.16 -8.16
CA LEU A 70 -1.47 26.26 -8.38
C LEU A 70 -0.25 26.06 -7.49
N SER A 71 0.93 26.23 -8.07
CA SER A 71 2.21 26.27 -7.38
C SER A 71 2.42 27.60 -6.63
N PRO A 72 3.44 27.70 -5.76
CA PRO A 72 3.75 28.95 -5.06
C PRO A 72 3.98 30.15 -5.99
N ASN A 73 4.50 29.97 -7.20
CA ASN A 73 4.63 31.02 -8.22
C ASN A 73 3.35 31.22 -9.07
N LYS A 74 2.22 30.64 -8.65
CA LYS A 74 0.89 30.75 -9.28
C LYS A 74 0.79 30.15 -10.69
N THR A 75 1.74 29.32 -11.08
CA THR A 75 1.64 28.52 -12.31
C THR A 75 0.92 27.20 -11.98
N ARG A 76 0.26 26.60 -12.96
CA ARG A 76 -0.33 25.27 -12.77
C ARG A 76 0.77 24.23 -12.72
N PHE A 77 0.71 23.32 -11.75
CA PHE A 77 1.61 22.18 -11.64
C PHE A 77 0.86 20.86 -11.88
N ASN A 78 1.59 19.85 -12.31
CA ASN A 78 1.07 18.50 -12.47
C ASN A 78 1.79 17.55 -11.50
N SER A 79 1.08 17.04 -10.51
CA SER A 79 1.65 16.09 -9.53
C SER A 79 2.19 14.80 -10.17
N TYR A 80 1.68 14.42 -11.35
CA TYR A 80 2.17 13.24 -12.09
C TYR A 80 3.54 13.44 -12.73
N GLU A 81 4.11 14.64 -12.73
CA GLU A 81 5.48 14.87 -13.16
C GLU A 81 6.51 14.07 -12.35
N ILE A 82 6.18 13.70 -11.11
CA ILE A 82 7.06 12.86 -10.29
C ILE A 82 7.40 11.51 -10.96
N ILE A 83 6.53 11.00 -11.81
CA ILE A 83 6.76 9.76 -12.58
C ILE A 83 7.26 10.04 -14.00
N SER A 84 7.68 11.27 -14.32
CA SER A 84 8.31 11.59 -15.58
C SER A 84 9.69 10.93 -15.72
N ALA A 85 10.10 10.63 -16.94
CA ALA A 85 11.38 9.96 -17.20
C ALA A 85 12.55 10.73 -16.60
N GLU A 86 12.55 12.06 -16.71
CA GLU A 86 13.60 12.93 -16.20
C GLU A 86 13.76 12.82 -14.68
N ILE A 87 12.66 12.90 -13.93
CA ILE A 87 12.67 12.79 -12.46
C ILE A 87 13.13 11.39 -12.04
N LEU A 88 12.62 10.35 -12.73
CA LEU A 88 12.99 8.97 -12.44
C LEU A 88 14.48 8.71 -12.70
N GLU A 89 15.05 9.23 -13.77
CA GLU A 89 16.49 9.13 -14.06
C GLU A 89 17.32 9.80 -12.98
N GLN A 90 16.93 11.01 -12.54
CA GLN A 90 17.60 11.71 -11.44
C GLN A 90 17.48 10.91 -10.13
N GLY A 91 16.31 10.34 -9.83
CA GLY A 91 16.10 9.48 -8.67
C GLY A 91 16.98 8.23 -8.69
N ILE A 92 17.04 7.53 -9.83
CA ILE A 92 17.90 6.36 -10.04
C ILE A 92 19.38 6.72 -9.85
N LYS A 93 19.80 7.86 -10.40
CA LYS A 93 21.16 8.37 -10.22
C LYS A 93 21.50 8.64 -8.76
N ARG A 94 20.61 9.32 -8.04
CA ARG A 94 20.77 9.61 -6.61
C ARG A 94 20.80 8.33 -5.74
N ALA A 95 20.03 7.31 -6.13
CA ALA A 95 20.01 6.02 -5.43
C ALA A 95 21.24 5.13 -5.76
N GLY A 96 22.09 5.52 -6.72
CA GLY A 96 23.24 4.72 -7.16
C GLY A 96 22.84 3.43 -7.89
N LEU A 97 21.66 3.41 -8.55
CA LEU A 97 21.11 2.24 -9.25
C LEU A 97 21.20 2.35 -10.77
N GLN A 98 22.08 3.23 -11.26
CA GLN A 98 22.37 3.36 -12.69
C GLN A 98 22.90 2.03 -13.26
N GLY A 99 22.36 1.62 -14.40
CA GLY A 99 22.70 0.33 -15.02
C GLY A 99 21.97 -0.89 -14.45
N TRP A 100 21.26 -0.75 -13.33
CA TRP A 100 20.43 -1.81 -12.73
C TRP A 100 18.95 -1.62 -13.02
N VAL A 101 18.48 -0.36 -13.01
CA VAL A 101 17.08 0.02 -13.24
C VAL A 101 17.06 1.14 -14.26
N THR A 102 16.15 1.06 -15.23
CA THR A 102 15.86 2.13 -16.18
C THR A 102 14.64 2.93 -15.76
N ALA A 103 14.52 4.19 -16.21
CA ALA A 103 13.35 5.01 -15.93
C ALA A 103 12.06 4.36 -16.40
N ALA A 104 12.05 3.73 -17.58
CA ALA A 104 10.88 3.03 -18.11
C ALA A 104 10.45 1.83 -17.25
N GLN A 105 11.42 1.04 -16.75
CA GLN A 105 11.13 -0.06 -15.81
C GLN A 105 10.56 0.48 -14.49
N LEU A 106 11.17 1.52 -13.96
CA LEU A 106 10.73 2.15 -12.70
C LEU A 106 9.32 2.73 -12.86
N GLN A 107 9.04 3.43 -13.96
CA GLN A 107 7.71 3.98 -14.25
C GLN A 107 6.63 2.89 -14.27
N GLY A 108 6.90 1.73 -14.87
CA GLY A 108 5.97 0.59 -14.88
C GLY A 108 5.78 -0.12 -13.53
N CYS A 109 6.57 0.23 -12.52
CA CYS A 109 6.52 -0.32 -11.17
C CYS A 109 6.02 0.67 -10.12
N LEU A 110 5.95 1.96 -10.46
CA LEU A 110 5.42 3.01 -9.62
C LEU A 110 3.92 3.18 -9.83
N SER A 111 3.20 3.44 -8.77
CA SER A 111 1.83 3.93 -8.83
C SER A 111 1.69 5.19 -7.98
N LEU A 112 0.95 6.15 -8.47
CA LEU A 112 0.61 7.39 -7.80
C LEU A 112 -0.90 7.51 -7.75
N SER A 113 -1.47 7.72 -6.58
CA SER A 113 -2.91 7.86 -6.39
C SER A 113 -3.22 8.98 -5.41
N PRO A 114 -4.27 9.80 -5.66
CA PRO A 114 -4.71 10.80 -4.70
C PRO A 114 -5.23 10.11 -3.44
N VAL A 115 -4.89 10.66 -2.27
CA VAL A 115 -5.35 10.17 -0.95
C VAL A 115 -6.61 10.91 -0.54
N ASP A 116 -6.62 12.21 -0.70
CA ASP A 116 -7.77 13.07 -0.46
C ASP A 116 -8.57 13.27 -1.74
N THR A 117 -9.80 12.81 -1.76
CA THR A 117 -10.69 12.89 -2.93
C THR A 117 -11.55 14.16 -2.95
N GLY A 118 -11.06 15.25 -2.37
CA GLY A 118 -11.79 16.52 -2.33
C GLY A 118 -12.88 16.60 -1.27
N ASN A 119 -13.35 17.79 -1.00
CA ASN A 119 -14.45 18.02 -0.09
C ASN A 119 -15.73 17.36 -0.63
N ALA A 120 -16.47 16.69 0.26
CA ALA A 120 -17.81 16.16 -0.01
C ALA A 120 -18.83 17.22 -0.49
N ASN A 121 -18.40 18.46 -0.64
CA ASN A 121 -19.20 19.63 -1.04
C ASN A 121 -19.22 19.90 -2.56
N GLY A 122 -18.62 19.03 -3.38
CA GLY A 122 -18.78 19.10 -4.84
C GLY A 122 -18.06 20.29 -5.50
N ASP A 123 -16.92 20.70 -4.97
CA ASP A 123 -16.07 21.68 -5.62
C ASP A 123 -15.35 20.98 -6.79
N ASP A 124 -15.86 21.19 -8.00
CA ASP A 124 -15.36 20.57 -9.23
C ASP A 124 -13.90 20.95 -9.56
N ASP A 125 -13.38 22.00 -8.92
CA ASP A 125 -12.02 22.51 -9.12
C ASP A 125 -11.00 22.00 -8.09
N TYR A 126 -11.40 21.13 -7.14
CA TYR A 126 -10.47 20.63 -6.12
C TYR A 126 -9.48 19.63 -6.66
N ILE A 127 -8.21 19.90 -6.45
CA ILE A 127 -7.11 18.97 -6.77
C ILE A 127 -6.54 18.39 -5.46
N SER A 128 -6.34 17.08 -5.43
CA SER A 128 -5.74 16.43 -4.27
C SER A 128 -4.41 17.08 -3.88
N THR A 129 -4.25 17.36 -2.60
CA THR A 129 -3.01 17.90 -2.05
C THR A 129 -2.10 16.82 -1.50
N THR A 130 -2.59 15.58 -1.39
CA THR A 130 -1.84 14.44 -0.89
C THR A 130 -1.96 13.26 -1.84
N TYR A 131 -0.83 12.68 -2.20
CA TYR A 131 -0.72 11.55 -3.10
C TYR A 131 0.03 10.42 -2.43
N ALA A 132 -0.55 9.22 -2.45
CA ALA A 132 0.17 8.00 -2.10
C ALA A 132 1.01 7.54 -3.29
N ILE A 133 2.29 7.33 -3.07
CA ILE A 133 3.21 6.76 -4.04
C ILE A 133 3.63 5.37 -3.58
N SER A 134 3.54 4.38 -4.45
CA SER A 134 3.99 3.03 -4.14
C SER A 134 4.86 2.45 -5.24
N LEU A 135 5.88 1.69 -4.83
CA LEU A 135 6.83 1.03 -5.70
C LEU A 135 6.75 -0.49 -5.50
N ASN A 136 6.45 -1.22 -6.57
CA ASN A 136 6.51 -2.67 -6.58
C ASN A 136 7.96 -3.14 -6.78
N ALA A 137 8.66 -3.38 -5.67
CA ALA A 137 10.08 -3.75 -5.65
C ALA A 137 10.37 -5.11 -6.27
N ARG A 138 9.40 -6.04 -6.24
CA ARG A 138 9.55 -7.40 -6.81
C ARG A 138 9.80 -7.37 -8.30
N LYS A 139 9.13 -6.48 -9.04
CA LYS A 139 9.31 -6.38 -10.49
C LYS A 139 10.71 -5.87 -10.88
N LEU A 140 11.41 -5.21 -9.96
CA LEU A 140 12.76 -4.68 -10.15
C LEU A 140 13.84 -5.54 -9.49
N ASP A 141 13.47 -6.67 -8.89
CA ASP A 141 14.37 -7.53 -8.09
C ASP A 141 15.14 -6.75 -7.01
N LEU A 142 14.48 -5.78 -6.41
CA LEU A 142 15.05 -4.95 -5.35
C LEU A 142 14.58 -5.43 -3.98
N LYS A 143 15.53 -5.52 -3.03
CA LYS A 143 15.20 -5.73 -1.62
C LYS A 143 14.52 -4.47 -1.06
N ASN A 144 13.61 -4.63 -0.10
CA ASN A 144 12.81 -3.56 0.51
C ASN A 144 13.62 -2.30 0.87
N ARG A 145 14.79 -2.47 1.49
CA ARG A 145 15.64 -1.33 1.85
C ARG A 145 16.08 -0.53 0.63
N LYS A 146 16.55 -1.19 -0.43
CA LYS A 146 16.95 -0.53 -1.69
C LYS A 146 15.76 0.09 -2.41
N ALA A 147 14.60 -0.55 -2.38
CA ALA A 147 13.37 -0.01 -2.94
C ALA A 147 12.93 1.27 -2.21
N MET A 148 13.00 1.28 -0.88
CA MET A 148 12.70 2.46 -0.08
C MET A 148 13.71 3.59 -0.33
N ASP A 149 15.01 3.27 -0.44
CA ASP A 149 16.04 4.26 -0.74
C ASP A 149 15.85 4.83 -2.15
N LEU A 150 15.45 4.01 -3.13
CA LEU A 150 15.10 4.46 -4.47
C LEU A 150 13.88 5.39 -4.45
N LEU A 151 12.81 5.00 -3.77
CA LEU A 151 11.60 5.81 -3.65
C LEU A 151 11.90 7.17 -3.01
N LYS A 152 12.66 7.20 -1.91
CA LYS A 152 13.14 8.45 -1.29
C LYS A 152 13.95 9.30 -2.23
N SER A 153 14.80 8.67 -3.05
CA SER A 153 15.65 9.38 -4.02
C SER A 153 14.81 10.00 -5.15
N VAL A 154 13.75 9.31 -5.62
CA VAL A 154 12.80 9.86 -6.59
C VAL A 154 12.04 11.05 -5.99
N CYS A 155 11.54 10.92 -4.77
CA CYS A 155 10.85 12.05 -4.11
C CYS A 155 11.80 13.24 -3.87
N ALA A 156 13.07 13.00 -3.54
CA ALA A 156 14.06 14.05 -3.39
C ALA A 156 14.42 14.71 -4.73
N ALA A 157 14.43 13.95 -5.83
CA ALA A 157 14.60 14.50 -7.17
C ALA A 157 13.41 15.37 -7.56
N TYR A 158 12.18 14.89 -7.35
CA TYR A 158 10.96 15.66 -7.62
C TYR A 158 10.90 16.93 -6.77
N ARG A 159 11.26 16.84 -5.49
CA ARG A 159 11.34 18.03 -4.64
C ARG A 159 12.27 19.08 -5.22
N ALA A 160 13.47 18.69 -5.64
CA ALA A 160 14.43 19.64 -6.23
C ALA A 160 13.88 20.28 -7.50
N TYR A 161 13.29 19.46 -8.38
CA TYR A 161 12.62 19.92 -9.60
C TYR A 161 11.48 20.90 -9.30
N PHE A 162 10.61 20.56 -8.33
CA PHE A 162 9.49 21.42 -7.94
C PHE A 162 9.96 22.77 -7.42
N LEU A 163 11.02 22.78 -6.63
CA LEU A 163 11.62 24.00 -6.09
C LEU A 163 12.17 24.89 -7.20
N GLU A 164 12.82 24.31 -8.17
CA GLU A 164 13.45 25.04 -9.28
C GLU A 164 12.43 25.62 -10.25
N ASN A 165 11.35 24.89 -10.54
CA ASN A 165 10.40 25.25 -11.58
C ASN A 165 9.16 25.99 -11.08
N TYR A 166 8.78 25.79 -9.81
CA TYR A 166 7.51 26.23 -9.26
C TYR A 166 7.62 27.18 -8.06
N CYS A 167 8.85 27.51 -7.62
CA CYS A 167 9.04 28.40 -6.49
C CYS A 167 10.03 29.52 -6.86
N ASP A 168 9.54 30.74 -6.91
CA ASP A 168 10.35 31.93 -7.23
C ASP A 168 11.28 32.34 -6.09
N ASN A 169 11.02 31.90 -4.86
CA ASN A 169 11.76 32.30 -3.68
C ASN A 169 11.91 31.15 -2.68
N GLN A 170 13.16 30.85 -2.29
CA GLN A 170 13.43 29.76 -1.34
C GLN A 170 12.80 29.97 0.05
N GLU A 171 12.44 31.20 0.43
CA GLU A 171 11.76 31.51 1.68
C GLU A 171 10.29 31.07 1.72
N ILE A 172 9.65 30.95 0.54
CA ILE A 172 8.26 30.46 0.43
C ILE A 172 8.19 28.93 0.59
N LEU A 173 9.32 28.27 0.65
CA LEU A 173 9.52 26.85 0.76
C LEU A 173 9.17 26.22 2.11
N LYS A 174 8.07 26.65 2.72
CA LYS A 174 7.35 25.87 3.72
C LYS A 174 6.48 24.77 3.08
N ALA A 175 6.55 24.60 1.75
CA ALA A 175 5.97 23.44 1.08
C ALA A 175 6.75 22.20 1.53
N ARG A 176 6.22 21.51 2.50
CA ARG A 176 6.80 20.31 3.09
C ARG A 176 6.35 19.12 2.27
N LEU A 177 7.21 18.67 1.35
CA LEU A 177 7.10 17.35 0.80
C LEU A 177 7.49 16.36 1.89
N GLU A 178 6.53 15.86 2.62
CA GLU A 178 6.74 14.80 3.61
C GLU A 178 6.53 13.45 2.95
N ILE A 179 7.54 12.61 3.04
CA ILE A 179 7.39 11.18 2.79
C ILE A 179 7.12 10.56 4.15
N THR A 180 5.87 10.23 4.39
CA THR A 180 5.51 9.46 5.57
C THR A 180 5.86 8.00 5.30
N LYS A 181 6.73 7.43 6.10
CA LYS A 181 7.02 6.02 6.10
C LYS A 181 5.79 5.34 6.70
N GLU A 182 5.01 4.65 5.86
CA GLU A 182 3.95 3.80 6.38
C GLU A 182 4.58 2.75 7.28
N SER A 183 4.10 2.74 8.50
CA SER A 183 4.54 2.00 9.67
C SER A 183 5.25 0.67 9.39
N GLU A 184 6.45 0.54 9.95
CA GLU A 184 6.97 -0.78 10.25
C GLU A 184 5.91 -1.55 11.04
N PRO A 185 5.59 -2.79 10.64
CA PRO A 185 4.73 -3.61 11.47
C PRO A 185 5.40 -3.73 12.84
N TYR A 186 4.68 -3.35 13.87
CA TYR A 186 5.10 -3.54 15.25
C TYR A 186 5.47 -5.02 15.44
N LEU A 187 6.70 -5.26 15.86
CA LEU A 187 7.14 -6.51 16.44
C LEU A 187 6.44 -6.74 17.77
#